data_908433af42e8c27c2bfa5a9ac73e0bc2
#
_entry.id   908433af42e8c27c2bfa5a9ac73e0bc2
#
_cell.length_a   1.000
_cell.length_b   1.000
_cell.length_c   1.000
_cell.angle_alpha   90.00
_cell.angle_beta   90.00
_cell.angle_gamma   90.00
#
_symmetry.space_group_name_H-M   'P 1'
#
loop_
_entity.id
_entity.type
_entity.pdbx_description
1 polymer ?
#
loop_
_entity_poly.entity_id
_entity_poly.type
_entity_poly.pdbx_seq_one_letter_code
_entity_poly.pdbx_strand_id
1 'polypeptide(L)'
;LGKNAAWSEQLQLGMNTWRRNLDRSLSPDFLGYHGVAIADVDGDDLEDVYLCQPGGLPNLLLKQQADGTWGDISKKARVDWLDNTTAALLVDLDNDGDKDLALATRTAFLISENNGKGRFSLRERLSNLGSGYSPTAADYDLDGDLDLLILRYASDNNKTGDFPTPHPF
;
A
#
# COMPACT_ATOMS: atom_id res chain seq x y z
N LEU A 1 -12.20 12.96 -10.01
CA LEU A 1 -12.24 12.63 -8.57
C LEU A 1 -13.62 12.85 -7.94
N GLY A 2 -14.40 13.85 -8.36
CA GLY A 2 -15.68 14.22 -7.75
C GLY A 2 -16.88 13.30 -8.01
N LYS A 3 -16.75 12.22 -8.77
CA LYS A 3 -17.86 11.32 -9.11
C LYS A 3 -17.81 9.95 -8.44
N ASN A 4 -16.77 9.67 -7.65
CA ASN A 4 -16.68 8.43 -6.90
C ASN A 4 -17.51 8.56 -5.61
N ALA A 5 -18.50 7.69 -5.42
CA ALA A 5 -19.41 7.73 -4.27
C ALA A 5 -18.66 7.62 -2.92
N ALA A 6 -17.66 6.76 -2.84
CA ALA A 6 -16.83 6.59 -1.63
C ALA A 6 -16.05 7.87 -1.28
N TRP A 7 -15.48 8.54 -2.28
CA TRP A 7 -14.80 9.82 -2.11
C TRP A 7 -15.75 10.95 -1.73
N SER A 8 -16.91 10.99 -2.36
CA SER A 8 -17.93 12.02 -2.04
C SER A 8 -18.40 11.89 -0.60
N GLU A 9 -18.59 10.66 -0.14
CA GLU A 9 -19.02 10.39 1.22
C GLU A 9 -17.92 10.71 2.25
N GLN A 10 -16.66 10.34 1.97
CA GLN A 10 -15.52 10.71 2.80
C GLN A 10 -15.33 12.22 2.90
N LEU A 11 -15.43 12.94 1.79
CA LEU A 11 -15.29 14.39 1.76
C LEU A 11 -16.45 15.11 2.48
N GLN A 12 -17.68 14.59 2.37
CA GLN A 12 -18.86 15.17 3.03
C GLN A 12 -18.86 14.95 4.54
N LEU A 13 -18.45 13.77 4.98
CA LEU A 13 -18.46 13.42 6.41
C LEU A 13 -17.20 13.89 7.14
N GLY A 14 -16.13 14.11 6.40
CA GLY A 14 -14.84 14.58 6.91
C GLY A 14 -14.13 13.57 7.81
N MET A 15 -12.84 13.75 7.93
CA MET A 15 -11.93 12.89 8.71
C MET A 15 -12.38 12.70 10.17
N ASN A 16 -12.96 13.74 10.79
CA ASN A 16 -13.39 13.71 12.18
C ASN A 16 -14.58 12.77 12.44
N THR A 17 -15.44 12.54 11.46
CA THR A 17 -16.56 11.60 11.60
C THR A 17 -16.06 10.16 11.56
N TRP A 18 -15.15 9.85 10.66
CA TRP A 18 -14.48 8.56 10.60
C TRP A 18 -13.70 8.27 11.89
N ARG A 19 -12.96 9.26 12.39
CA ARG A 19 -12.21 9.14 13.65
C ARG A 19 -13.09 8.83 14.86
N ARG A 20 -14.33 9.30 14.90
CA ARG A 20 -15.27 9.01 15.99
C ARG A 20 -15.80 7.57 15.95
N ASN A 21 -15.87 6.99 14.76
CA ASN A 21 -16.41 5.66 14.52
C ASN A 21 -15.35 4.56 14.55
N LEU A 22 -14.06 4.91 14.49
CA LEU A 22 -12.97 3.95 14.66
C LEU A 22 -12.80 3.62 16.15
N ASP A 23 -12.59 2.35 16.43
CA ASP A 23 -12.31 1.89 17.79
C ASP A 23 -11.08 2.63 18.35
N ARG A 24 -11.22 3.18 19.54
CA ARG A 24 -10.16 3.96 20.21
C ARG A 24 -8.91 3.14 20.52
N SER A 25 -8.99 1.81 20.46
CA SER A 25 -7.85 0.91 20.67
C SER A 25 -6.82 0.98 19.54
N LEU A 26 -7.23 1.40 18.35
CA LEU A 26 -6.34 1.67 17.23
C LEU A 26 -6.03 3.16 17.27
N SER A 27 -4.89 3.56 17.85
CA SER A 27 -4.41 4.94 17.73
C SER A 27 -4.31 5.27 16.25
N PRO A 28 -5.25 6.05 15.69
CA PRO A 28 -5.25 6.30 14.26
C PRO A 28 -4.19 7.36 13.98
N ASP A 29 -3.06 6.95 13.44
CA ASP A 29 -2.12 7.85 12.82
C ASP A 29 -2.74 8.39 11.52
N PHE A 30 -3.60 9.39 11.65
CA PHE A 30 -4.15 10.12 10.50
C PHE A 30 -3.18 11.17 9.93
N LEU A 31 -2.05 11.33 10.55
CA LEU A 31 -1.10 12.39 10.22
C LEU A 31 0.03 11.85 9.34
N GLY A 32 -0.25 11.74 8.05
CA GLY A 32 0.78 11.44 7.05
C GLY A 32 1.30 9.98 7.13
N TYR A 33 2.20 9.63 6.30
CA TYR A 33 2.82 8.29 6.17
C TYR A 33 2.02 7.28 5.33
N HIS A 34 1.17 7.75 4.43
CA HIS A 34 0.49 6.88 3.48
C HIS A 34 1.15 7.02 2.12
N GLY A 35 1.60 5.89 1.57
CA GLY A 35 2.33 5.83 0.32
C GLY A 35 1.43 5.95 -0.90
N VAL A 36 2.07 6.25 -2.01
CA VAL A 36 1.50 6.23 -3.37
C VAL A 36 2.39 5.36 -4.23
N ALA A 37 1.80 4.52 -5.05
CA ALA A 37 2.49 3.80 -6.11
C ALA A 37 1.84 4.13 -7.46
N ILE A 38 2.64 4.20 -8.51
CA ILE A 38 2.19 4.54 -9.86
C ILE A 38 2.77 3.52 -10.82
N ALA A 39 1.92 2.90 -11.63
CA ALA A 39 2.28 2.02 -12.73
C ALA A 39 1.06 1.75 -13.61
N ASP A 40 1.29 1.38 -14.86
CA ASP A 40 0.27 0.75 -15.71
C ASP A 40 -0.01 -0.66 -15.17
N VAL A 41 -1.21 -0.90 -14.63
CA VAL A 41 -1.57 -2.19 -14.03
C VAL A 41 -2.39 -3.08 -14.95
N ASP A 42 -2.85 -2.58 -16.11
CA ASP A 42 -3.67 -3.38 -17.01
C ASP A 42 -3.19 -3.41 -18.46
N GLY A 43 -1.99 -2.85 -18.73
CA GLY A 43 -1.31 -2.94 -20.00
C GLY A 43 -1.89 -2.02 -21.08
N ASP A 44 -2.50 -0.89 -20.68
CA ASP A 44 -3.11 0.06 -21.61
C ASP A 44 -2.21 1.28 -21.92
N ASP A 45 -0.95 1.26 -21.47
CA ASP A 45 0.07 2.32 -21.61
C ASP A 45 -0.30 3.63 -20.86
N LEU A 46 -1.26 3.58 -19.93
CA LEU A 46 -1.61 4.70 -19.06
C LEU A 46 -1.25 4.38 -17.60
N GLU A 47 -0.64 5.35 -16.95
CA GLU A 47 -0.24 5.19 -15.56
C GLU A 47 -1.43 5.24 -14.61
N ASP A 48 -1.62 4.20 -13.81
CA ASP A 48 -2.62 4.11 -12.75
C ASP A 48 -2.02 4.49 -11.41
N VAL A 49 -2.87 4.85 -10.45
CA VAL A 49 -2.43 5.34 -9.14
C VAL A 49 -3.01 4.50 -8.02
N TYR A 50 -2.15 3.88 -7.23
CA TYR A 50 -2.53 3.22 -5.98
C TYR A 50 -2.28 4.15 -4.80
N LEU A 51 -3.33 4.39 -4.00
CA LEU A 51 -3.30 5.26 -2.81
C LEU A 51 -3.48 4.43 -1.55
N CYS A 52 -2.47 4.45 -0.68
CA CYS A 52 -2.57 3.87 0.65
C CYS A 52 -3.46 4.73 1.54
N GLN A 53 -4.26 4.07 2.38
CA GLN A 53 -5.20 4.74 3.29
C GLN A 53 -4.97 4.35 4.75
N PRO A 54 -5.37 5.21 5.70
CA PRO A 54 -5.41 4.87 7.13
C PRO A 54 -6.29 3.66 7.40
N GLY A 55 -5.98 2.93 8.48
CA GLY A 55 -6.77 1.78 8.90
C GLY A 55 -8.27 2.08 9.02
N GLY A 56 -9.09 1.21 8.46
CA GLY A 56 -10.54 1.35 8.39
C GLY A 56 -11.05 2.11 7.15
N LEU A 57 -10.17 2.68 6.35
CA LEU A 57 -10.48 3.20 5.02
C LEU A 57 -9.94 2.27 3.93
N PRO A 58 -10.71 2.00 2.86
CA PRO A 58 -10.23 1.17 1.78
C PRO A 58 -9.09 1.88 1.03
N ASN A 59 -8.03 1.14 0.74
CA ASN A 59 -7.03 1.59 -0.22
C ASN A 59 -7.68 1.81 -1.59
N LEU A 60 -7.11 2.70 -2.40
CA LEU A 60 -7.69 3.06 -3.69
C LEU A 60 -6.74 2.72 -4.83
N LEU A 61 -7.28 2.08 -5.87
CA LEU A 61 -6.65 1.95 -7.18
C LEU A 61 -7.45 2.76 -8.18
N LEU A 62 -6.87 3.83 -8.64
CA LEU A 62 -7.46 4.76 -9.60
C LEU A 62 -6.89 4.48 -10.98
N LYS A 63 -7.72 3.97 -11.87
CA LYS A 63 -7.35 3.73 -13.26
C LYS A 63 -7.51 5.01 -14.07
N GLN A 64 -6.46 5.37 -14.80
CA GLN A 64 -6.52 6.43 -15.79
C GLN A 64 -7.30 5.96 -17.02
N GLN A 65 -8.10 6.85 -17.60
CA GLN A 65 -8.84 6.60 -18.84
C GLN A 65 -8.24 7.44 -19.98
N ALA A 66 -8.42 6.98 -21.21
CA ALA A 66 -7.90 7.68 -22.39
C ALA A 66 -8.42 9.13 -22.57
N ASP A 67 -9.55 9.47 -21.96
CA ASP A 67 -10.11 10.83 -21.93
C ASP A 67 -9.53 11.70 -20.80
N GLY A 68 -8.54 11.20 -20.04
CA GLY A 68 -7.91 11.86 -18.90
C GLY A 68 -8.73 11.82 -17.61
N THR A 69 -9.85 11.14 -17.58
CA THR A 69 -10.61 10.91 -16.33
C THR A 69 -10.04 9.75 -15.54
N TRP A 70 -10.45 9.64 -14.26
CA TRP A 70 -10.01 8.59 -13.35
C TRP A 70 -11.19 7.76 -12.86
N GLY A 71 -11.06 6.44 -12.91
CA GLY A 71 -12.05 5.51 -12.39
C GLY A 71 -11.50 4.76 -11.18
N ASP A 72 -12.30 4.64 -10.11
CA ASP A 72 -11.97 3.78 -8.99
C ASP A 72 -12.28 2.32 -9.35
N ILE A 73 -11.24 1.50 -9.42
CA ILE A 73 -11.34 0.06 -9.71
C ILE A 73 -10.94 -0.80 -8.50
N SER A 74 -10.67 -0.22 -7.34
CA SER A 74 -10.11 -0.87 -6.15
C SER A 74 -10.81 -2.18 -5.79
N LYS A 75 -12.14 -2.15 -5.71
CA LYS A 75 -12.95 -3.32 -5.38
C LYS A 75 -12.95 -4.38 -6.49
N LYS A 76 -13.03 -3.95 -7.76
CA LYS A 76 -12.95 -4.85 -8.91
C LYS A 76 -11.58 -5.51 -8.99
N ALA A 77 -10.54 -4.74 -8.72
CA ALA A 77 -9.15 -5.17 -8.67
C ALA A 77 -8.83 -6.03 -7.44
N ARG A 78 -9.69 -6.03 -6.39
CA ARG A 78 -9.51 -6.74 -5.11
C ARG A 78 -8.34 -6.22 -4.27
N VAL A 79 -8.13 -4.91 -4.30
CA VAL A 79 -7.03 -4.25 -3.58
C VAL A 79 -7.51 -3.17 -2.61
N ASP A 80 -8.81 -3.16 -2.31
CA ASP A 80 -9.50 -2.27 -1.37
C ASP A 80 -9.28 -2.67 0.12
N TRP A 81 -8.02 -2.94 0.48
CA TRP A 81 -7.64 -3.34 1.83
C TRP A 81 -7.98 -2.27 2.86
N LEU A 82 -8.49 -2.71 4.02
CA LEU A 82 -8.85 -1.84 5.15
C LEU A 82 -7.73 -1.74 6.21
N ASP A 83 -6.63 -2.42 5.98
CA ASP A 83 -5.46 -2.37 6.86
C ASP A 83 -4.87 -0.94 6.84
N ASN A 84 -4.24 -0.53 7.95
CA ASN A 84 -3.47 0.71 7.97
C ASN A 84 -2.23 0.54 7.10
N THR A 85 -2.31 1.01 5.85
CA THR A 85 -1.29 0.82 4.83
C THR A 85 -0.35 2.01 4.80
N THR A 86 0.93 1.76 5.01
CA THR A 86 1.96 2.79 5.10
C THR A 86 2.64 3.04 3.76
N ALA A 87 2.84 2.00 2.96
CA ALA A 87 3.48 2.13 1.66
C ALA A 87 3.01 1.04 0.69
N ALA A 88 3.11 1.33 -0.58
CA ALA A 88 2.86 0.42 -1.69
C ALA A 88 3.99 0.47 -2.70
N LEU A 89 4.21 -0.64 -3.38
CA LEU A 89 5.11 -0.77 -4.52
C LEU A 89 4.39 -1.56 -5.61
N LEU A 90 4.40 -1.05 -6.83
CA LEU A 90 3.93 -1.74 -8.03
C LEU A 90 5.15 -2.10 -8.88
N VAL A 91 5.44 -3.39 -8.99
CA VAL A 91 6.64 -3.91 -9.64
C VAL A 91 6.40 -5.35 -10.08
N ASP A 92 7.03 -5.76 -11.17
CA ASP A 92 7.00 -7.13 -11.66
C ASP A 92 7.87 -8.02 -10.75
N LEU A 93 7.24 -8.85 -9.92
CA LEU A 93 7.93 -9.65 -8.91
C LEU A 93 8.21 -11.09 -9.36
N ASP A 94 7.52 -11.55 -10.39
CA ASP A 94 7.66 -12.92 -10.89
C ASP A 94 8.12 -13.01 -12.35
N ASN A 95 8.54 -11.86 -12.92
CA ASN A 95 9.06 -11.72 -14.27
C ASN A 95 8.06 -12.12 -15.38
N ASP A 96 6.75 -11.98 -15.12
CA ASP A 96 5.72 -12.25 -16.12
C ASP A 96 5.36 -11.02 -16.99
N GLY A 97 5.92 -9.85 -16.65
CA GLY A 97 5.74 -8.58 -17.34
C GLY A 97 4.66 -7.70 -16.75
N ASP A 98 3.84 -8.22 -15.84
CA ASP A 98 2.75 -7.50 -15.19
C ASP A 98 3.24 -6.82 -13.89
N LYS A 99 2.56 -5.76 -13.44
CA LYS A 99 2.95 -5.08 -12.21
C LYS A 99 2.18 -5.63 -11.02
N ASP A 100 2.89 -6.34 -10.15
CA ASP A 100 2.38 -6.86 -8.89
C ASP A 100 2.29 -5.79 -7.81
N LEU A 101 1.52 -6.05 -6.77
CA LEU A 101 1.33 -5.12 -5.67
C LEU A 101 1.92 -5.66 -4.37
N ALA A 102 2.94 -4.96 -3.88
CA ALA A 102 3.53 -5.18 -2.56
C ALA A 102 3.10 -4.07 -1.60
N LEU A 103 2.46 -4.44 -0.47
CA LEU A 103 1.93 -3.50 0.51
C LEU A 103 2.60 -3.67 1.87
N ALA A 104 3.11 -2.59 2.42
CA ALA A 104 3.49 -2.51 3.82
C ALA A 104 2.31 -2.01 4.64
N THR A 105 1.87 -2.81 5.62
CA THR A 105 0.85 -2.41 6.57
C THR A 105 1.43 -2.38 7.99
N ARG A 106 0.68 -1.85 8.93
CA ARG A 106 1.10 -1.81 10.32
C ARG A 106 1.27 -3.21 10.94
N THR A 107 0.59 -4.23 10.42
CA THR A 107 0.54 -5.57 11.03
C THR A 107 1.08 -6.68 10.15
N ALA A 108 1.21 -6.41 8.85
CA ALA A 108 1.62 -7.42 7.87
C ALA A 108 2.27 -6.76 6.65
N PHE A 109 2.94 -7.59 5.87
CA PHE A 109 3.34 -7.29 4.51
C PHE A 109 2.53 -8.20 3.57
N LEU A 110 1.96 -7.62 2.53
CA LEU A 110 1.09 -8.33 1.59
C LEU A 110 1.71 -8.30 0.20
N ILE A 111 1.74 -9.45 -0.46
CA ILE A 111 2.13 -9.58 -1.87
C ILE A 111 0.90 -10.08 -2.62
N SER A 112 0.52 -9.37 -3.67
CA SER A 112 -0.60 -9.73 -4.52
C SER A 112 -0.14 -9.74 -5.97
N GLU A 113 -0.32 -10.88 -6.63
CA GLU A 113 -0.05 -11.05 -8.06
C GLU A 113 -1.13 -10.40 -8.90
N ASN A 114 -0.72 -9.71 -9.93
CA ASN A 114 -1.56 -9.18 -10.98
C ASN A 114 -1.81 -10.26 -12.05
N ASN A 115 -2.77 -10.09 -12.88
CA ASN A 115 -3.07 -10.95 -14.01
C ASN A 115 -2.94 -10.20 -15.37
N GLY A 116 -2.21 -9.10 -15.39
CA GLY A 116 -2.03 -8.23 -16.54
C GLY A 116 -3.26 -7.44 -16.98
N LYS A 117 -4.32 -7.46 -16.18
CA LYS A 117 -5.59 -6.76 -16.46
C LYS A 117 -6.11 -5.99 -15.25
N GLY A 118 -5.20 -5.57 -14.38
CA GLY A 118 -5.53 -4.80 -13.17
C GLY A 118 -6.36 -5.58 -12.15
N ARG A 119 -6.25 -6.91 -12.11
CA ARG A 119 -6.92 -7.74 -11.11
C ARG A 119 -5.90 -8.55 -10.33
N PHE A 120 -5.88 -8.32 -9.03
CA PHE A 120 -4.91 -8.89 -8.13
C PHE A 120 -5.45 -10.08 -7.34
N SER A 121 -4.55 -10.98 -6.99
CA SER A 121 -4.81 -12.13 -6.12
C SER A 121 -3.76 -12.16 -5.02
N LEU A 122 -4.19 -12.20 -3.76
CA LEU A 122 -3.26 -12.27 -2.64
C LEU A 122 -2.46 -13.59 -2.74
N ARG A 123 -1.14 -13.46 -2.91
CA ARG A 123 -0.19 -14.58 -2.95
C ARG A 123 0.34 -14.87 -1.56
N GLU A 124 0.74 -13.82 -0.84
CA GLU A 124 1.40 -13.99 0.45
C GLU A 124 1.01 -12.90 1.45
N ARG A 125 0.91 -13.29 2.72
CA ARG A 125 0.74 -12.42 3.86
C ARG A 125 1.75 -12.76 4.95
N LEU A 126 2.79 -11.96 5.06
CA LEU A 126 3.80 -12.07 6.10
C LEU A 126 3.34 -11.28 7.33
N SER A 127 2.84 -12.00 8.34
CA SER A 127 2.39 -11.41 9.60
C SER A 127 3.50 -11.43 10.65
N ASN A 128 3.34 -10.67 11.72
CA ASN A 128 4.30 -10.59 12.84
C ASN A 128 5.68 -10.00 12.50
N LEU A 129 5.78 -9.29 11.39
CA LEU A 129 7.01 -8.60 11.03
C LEU A 129 7.17 -7.22 11.71
N GLY A 130 6.25 -6.81 12.57
CA GLY A 130 6.18 -5.44 13.10
C GLY A 130 5.61 -4.46 12.07
N SER A 131 5.63 -3.16 12.37
CA SER A 131 5.14 -2.15 11.44
C SER A 131 6.07 -2.02 10.24
N GLY A 132 5.56 -2.36 9.05
CA GLY A 132 6.24 -2.09 7.79
C GLY A 132 6.22 -0.59 7.48
N TYR A 133 7.33 -0.07 6.97
CA TYR A 133 7.44 1.36 6.65
C TYR A 133 7.57 1.61 5.16
N SER A 134 8.47 0.90 4.49
CA SER A 134 8.74 1.10 3.08
C SER A 134 9.27 -0.18 2.45
N PRO A 135 8.61 -0.70 1.41
CA PRO A 135 9.17 -1.73 0.54
C PRO A 135 10.02 -1.07 -0.56
N THR A 136 11.05 -1.78 -0.98
CA THR A 136 11.77 -1.52 -2.23
C THR A 136 12.15 -2.84 -2.86
N ALA A 137 12.38 -2.85 -4.18
CA ALA A 137 12.77 -4.03 -4.91
C ALA A 137 14.07 -3.78 -5.69
N ALA A 138 14.93 -4.77 -5.73
CA ALA A 138 16.13 -4.80 -6.55
C ALA A 138 16.55 -6.26 -6.73
N ASP A 139 17.19 -6.58 -7.83
CA ASP A 139 17.91 -7.84 -8.02
C ASP A 139 19.22 -7.74 -7.22
N TYR A 140 19.20 -8.22 -5.97
CA TYR A 140 20.31 -8.05 -5.03
C TYR A 140 21.43 -9.05 -5.26
N ASP A 141 21.08 -10.28 -5.61
CA ASP A 141 22.05 -11.36 -5.82
C ASP A 141 22.37 -11.62 -7.29
N LEU A 142 21.80 -10.83 -8.19
CA LEU A 142 22.04 -10.87 -9.63
C LEU A 142 21.62 -12.17 -10.31
N ASP A 143 20.55 -12.79 -9.80
CA ASP A 143 19.98 -14.01 -10.37
C ASP A 143 18.91 -13.74 -11.44
N GLY A 144 18.52 -12.48 -11.62
CA GLY A 144 17.54 -12.00 -12.60
C GLY A 144 16.14 -11.80 -12.04
N ASP A 145 15.89 -12.17 -10.79
CA ASP A 145 14.63 -11.98 -10.10
C ASP A 145 14.71 -10.75 -9.18
N LEU A 146 13.56 -10.14 -8.86
CA LEU A 146 13.55 -9.01 -7.94
C LEU A 146 13.37 -9.47 -6.49
N ASP A 147 14.34 -9.12 -5.66
CA ASP A 147 14.27 -9.25 -4.20
C ASP A 147 13.51 -8.10 -3.57
N LEU A 148 12.79 -8.39 -2.49
CA LEU A 148 12.07 -7.38 -1.71
C LEU A 148 12.81 -7.04 -0.41
N LEU A 149 13.20 -5.79 -0.25
CA LEU A 149 13.69 -5.24 1.00
C LEU A 149 12.59 -4.47 1.70
N ILE A 150 12.27 -4.85 2.94
CA ILE A 150 11.22 -4.23 3.74
C ILE A 150 11.85 -3.51 4.93
N LEU A 151 11.75 -2.19 4.95
CA LEU A 151 12.10 -1.40 6.11
C LEU A 151 10.99 -1.47 7.15
N ARG A 152 11.37 -1.73 8.40
CA ARG A 152 10.42 -1.85 9.53
C ARG A 152 10.81 -0.92 10.66
N TYR A 153 9.81 -0.44 11.36
CA TYR A 153 9.99 0.23 12.64
C TYR A 153 9.68 -0.77 13.76
N ALA A 154 10.71 -1.18 14.47
CA ALA A 154 10.53 -1.96 15.71
C ALA A 154 10.42 -0.96 16.86
N SER A 155 9.20 -0.65 17.30
CA SER A 155 9.01 -0.06 18.62
C SER A 155 9.13 -1.19 19.65
N ASP A 156 10.30 -1.38 20.18
CA ASP A 156 10.46 -2.17 21.39
C ASP A 156 9.86 -1.34 22.53
N ASN A 157 8.59 -1.61 22.86
CA ASN A 157 7.84 -0.89 23.90
C ASN A 157 8.46 -1.02 25.31
N ASN A 158 9.64 -1.64 25.44
CA ASN A 158 10.31 -1.91 26.72
C ASN A 158 11.69 -1.30 26.87
N LYS A 159 12.17 -0.51 25.91
CA LYS A 159 13.45 0.19 26.08
C LYS A 159 13.32 1.67 25.75
N THR A 160 13.18 2.45 26.81
CA THR A 160 13.43 3.88 26.75
C THR A 160 14.82 4.16 26.16
N GLY A 161 14.85 4.66 24.94
CA GLY A 161 15.79 5.70 24.58
C GLY A 161 17.19 5.34 24.11
N ASP A 162 17.54 4.09 23.92
CA ASP A 162 18.84 3.78 23.32
C ASP A 162 18.70 3.70 21.79
N PHE A 163 18.94 4.82 21.13
CA PHE A 163 19.31 4.77 19.71
C PHE A 163 20.57 3.90 19.59
N PRO A 164 20.61 2.91 18.68
CA PRO A 164 21.86 2.20 18.46
C PRO A 164 22.92 3.22 18.09
N THR A 165 23.95 3.31 18.92
CA THR A 165 25.12 4.12 18.58
C THR A 165 25.65 3.62 17.23
N PRO A 166 25.90 4.49 16.26
CA PRO A 166 26.46 4.07 14.99
C PRO A 166 27.79 3.36 15.30
N HIS A 167 27.92 2.13 14.83
CA HIS A 167 29.20 1.44 14.88
C HIS A 167 30.20 2.28 14.06
N PRO A 168 31.34 2.65 14.60
CA PRO A 168 32.40 3.24 13.80
C PRO A 168 32.85 2.19 12.77
N PHE A 169 32.86 2.58 11.51
CA PHE A 169 33.45 1.81 10.41
C PHE A 169 34.97 1.71 10.61
#